data_a6855167851a3f79a95a2ea8afc55d28
#
_entry.id   a6855167851a3f79a95a2ea8afc55d28
#
_cell.length_a   1.000
_cell.length_b   1.000
_cell.length_c   1.000
_cell.angle_alpha   90.00
_cell.angle_beta   90.00
_cell.angle_gamma   90.00
#
_symmetry.space_group_name_H-M   'P 1'
#
loop_
_entity.id
_entity.type
_entity.pdbx_description
1 polymer ?
#
loop_
_entity_poly.entity_id
_entity_poly.type
_entity_poly.pdbx_seq_one_letter_code
_entity_poly.pdbx_strand_id
1 'polypeptide(L)'
;MNALTSFIHPSVQTVLLLIGSNVFMTFAWYGHLKNLATSPWYVAAVLSWCIALFEYLLQVPANRIGFQQANLSVGQLKIMQELITLSVFVPFSFLYLKQPLKLDFLWAGLCMVAAVFFMFRSN
;
A
#
# COMPACT_ATOMS: atom_id res chain seq x y z
N MET A 1 -22.44 4.56 -1.09
CA MET A 1 -21.41 5.35 -1.77
C MET A 1 -22.07 6.41 -2.62
N ASN A 2 -21.34 7.46 -2.95
CA ASN A 2 -21.92 8.57 -3.70
C ASN A 2 -21.96 8.27 -5.21
N ALA A 3 -22.54 9.20 -5.99
CA ALA A 3 -22.69 9.02 -7.43
C ALA A 3 -21.34 8.93 -8.15
N LEU A 4 -20.31 9.56 -7.62
CA LEU A 4 -18.99 9.56 -8.24
C LEU A 4 -18.41 8.14 -8.29
N THR A 5 -18.53 7.40 -7.18
CA THR A 5 -17.97 6.05 -7.09
C THR A 5 -18.77 5.03 -7.87
N SER A 6 -20.03 5.33 -8.23
CA SER A 6 -20.85 4.40 -9.00
C SER A 6 -20.37 4.23 -10.44
N PHE A 7 -19.59 5.18 -10.97
CA PHE A 7 -19.02 5.09 -12.31
C PHE A 7 -17.71 4.32 -12.37
N ILE A 8 -17.12 3.99 -11.22
CA ILE A 8 -15.82 3.35 -11.15
C ILE A 8 -16.02 1.90 -10.71
N HIS A 9 -15.44 0.97 -11.48
CA HIS A 9 -15.51 -0.44 -11.12
C HIS A 9 -14.95 -0.68 -9.72
N PRO A 10 -15.59 -1.55 -8.90
CA PRO A 10 -15.13 -1.78 -7.53
C PRO A 10 -13.66 -2.20 -7.43
N SER A 11 -13.14 -2.97 -8.39
CA SER A 11 -11.72 -3.35 -8.38
C SER A 11 -10.82 -2.14 -8.51
N VAL A 12 -11.20 -1.18 -9.36
CA VAL A 12 -10.43 0.06 -9.54
C VAL A 12 -10.51 0.91 -8.27
N GLN A 13 -11.68 1.01 -7.65
CA GLN A 13 -11.83 1.71 -6.38
C GLN A 13 -10.91 1.13 -5.32
N THR A 14 -10.88 -0.20 -5.22
CA THR A 14 -10.01 -0.89 -4.26
C THR A 14 -8.55 -0.56 -4.51
N VAL A 15 -8.10 -0.65 -5.76
CA VAL A 15 -6.71 -0.37 -6.11
C VAL A 15 -6.34 1.08 -5.79
N LEU A 16 -7.18 2.04 -6.17
CA LEU A 16 -6.90 3.46 -5.93
C LEU A 16 -6.83 3.77 -4.43
N LEU A 17 -7.75 3.21 -3.65
CA LEU A 17 -7.74 3.40 -2.19
C LEU A 17 -6.54 2.75 -1.55
N LEU A 18 -6.14 1.57 -2.03
CA LEU A 18 -4.95 0.90 -1.52
C LEU A 18 -3.67 1.66 -1.86
N ILE A 19 -3.60 2.27 -3.04
CA ILE A 19 -2.45 3.11 -3.39
C ILE A 19 -2.35 4.29 -2.41
N GLY A 20 -3.46 5.00 -2.17
CA GLY A 20 -3.47 6.11 -1.23
C GLY A 20 -3.11 5.66 0.19
N SER A 21 -3.70 4.55 0.62
CA SER A 21 -3.41 3.95 1.92
C SER A 21 -1.93 3.63 2.08
N ASN A 22 -1.32 3.05 1.05
CA ASN A 22 0.08 2.67 1.11
C ASN A 22 1.02 3.87 1.10
N VAL A 23 0.64 4.98 0.46
CA VAL A 23 1.43 6.20 0.55
C VAL A 23 1.51 6.66 2.00
N PHE A 24 0.37 6.75 2.69
CA PHE A 24 0.35 7.12 4.11
C PHE A 24 1.12 6.13 4.96
N MET A 25 0.92 4.84 4.71
CA MET A 25 1.57 3.82 5.52
C MET A 25 3.07 3.77 5.31
N THR A 26 3.54 4.03 4.10
CA THR A 26 4.96 4.10 3.82
C THR A 26 5.62 5.23 4.62
N PHE A 27 4.96 6.39 4.71
CA PHE A 27 5.45 7.46 5.56
C PHE A 27 5.41 7.06 7.04
N ALA A 28 4.37 6.35 7.47
CA ALA A 28 4.27 5.90 8.85
C ALA A 28 5.39 4.92 9.21
N TRP A 29 5.73 4.01 8.30
CA TRP A 29 6.78 3.02 8.56
C TRP A 29 8.18 3.59 8.49
N TYR A 30 8.45 4.48 7.55
CA TYR A 30 9.83 4.83 7.20
C TYR A 30 10.15 6.32 7.25
N GLY A 31 9.14 7.19 7.24
CA GLY A 31 9.38 8.63 7.27
C GLY A 31 10.15 9.07 8.52
N HIS A 32 9.88 8.41 9.66
CA HIS A 32 10.57 8.74 10.90
C HIS A 32 12.07 8.43 10.85
N LEU A 33 12.48 7.53 9.97
CA LEU A 33 13.91 7.20 9.83
C LEU A 33 14.69 8.38 9.29
N LYS A 34 14.05 9.25 8.51
CA LYS A 34 14.67 10.46 7.97
C LYS A 34 14.41 11.67 8.84
N ASN A 35 13.14 11.92 9.16
CA ASN A 35 12.72 13.19 9.76
C ASN A 35 12.83 13.20 11.29
N LEU A 36 12.73 12.04 11.91
CA LEU A 36 12.75 11.90 13.37
C LEU A 36 13.90 11.03 13.85
N ALA A 37 14.99 10.98 13.07
CA ALA A 37 16.12 10.11 13.37
C ALA A 37 16.79 10.44 14.71
N THR A 38 16.76 11.73 15.10
CA THR A 38 17.37 12.19 16.36
C THR A 38 16.37 12.27 17.50
N SER A 39 15.09 12.00 17.24
CA SER A 39 14.04 12.05 18.26
C SER A 39 13.97 10.72 19.00
N PRO A 40 13.44 10.71 20.25
CA PRO A 40 13.22 9.45 20.97
C PRO A 40 12.25 8.55 20.16
N TRP A 41 12.41 7.23 20.32
CA TRP A 41 11.62 6.27 19.57
C TRP A 41 10.11 6.43 19.82
N TYR A 42 9.73 6.81 21.05
CA TYR A 42 8.29 6.93 21.34
C TYR A 42 7.65 8.13 20.64
N VAL A 43 8.41 9.19 20.38
CA VAL A 43 7.91 10.33 19.58
C VAL A 43 7.66 9.86 18.15
N ALA A 44 8.61 9.14 17.58
CA ALA A 44 8.44 8.58 16.24
C ALA A 44 7.24 7.64 16.18
N ALA A 45 7.05 6.81 17.22
CA ALA A 45 5.94 5.86 17.26
C ALA A 45 4.59 6.58 17.29
N VAL A 46 4.45 7.63 18.10
CA VAL A 46 3.18 8.38 18.21
C VAL A 46 2.86 9.09 16.89
N LEU A 47 3.85 9.76 16.31
CA LEU A 47 3.63 10.48 15.05
C LEU A 47 3.30 9.52 13.91
N SER A 48 3.98 8.37 13.84
CA SER A 48 3.69 7.35 12.84
C SER A 48 2.30 6.77 13.05
N TRP A 49 1.88 6.57 14.29
CA TRP A 49 0.54 6.11 14.61
C TRP A 49 -0.53 7.08 14.12
N CYS A 50 -0.30 8.38 14.27
CA CYS A 50 -1.22 9.39 13.75
C CYS A 50 -1.35 9.31 12.24
N ILE A 51 -0.24 9.07 11.52
CA ILE A 51 -0.28 8.88 10.07
C ILE A 51 -1.05 7.60 9.72
N ALA A 52 -0.84 6.54 10.48
CA ALA A 52 -1.53 5.27 10.25
C ALA A 52 -3.03 5.38 10.44
N LEU A 53 -3.50 6.30 11.28
CA LEU A 53 -4.93 6.55 11.44
C LEU A 53 -5.56 6.96 10.11
N PHE A 54 -4.94 7.89 9.39
CA PHE A 54 -5.42 8.28 8.07
C PHE A 54 -5.35 7.12 7.08
N GLU A 55 -4.31 6.30 7.18
CA GLU A 55 -4.17 5.12 6.34
C GLU A 55 -5.37 4.19 6.50
N TYR A 56 -5.80 3.93 7.73
CA TYR A 56 -6.94 3.05 7.97
C TYR A 56 -8.23 3.61 7.38
N LEU A 57 -8.40 4.92 7.34
CA LEU A 57 -9.58 5.53 6.71
C LEU A 57 -9.66 5.23 5.22
N LEU A 58 -8.55 4.87 4.60
CA LEU A 58 -8.50 4.46 3.20
C LEU A 58 -8.47 2.95 3.05
N GLN A 59 -7.73 2.25 3.91
CA GLN A 59 -7.53 0.81 3.78
C GLN A 59 -8.79 0.02 4.09
N VAL A 60 -9.51 0.37 5.15
CA VAL A 60 -10.69 -0.39 5.53
C VAL A 60 -11.76 -0.33 4.45
N PRO A 61 -12.13 0.85 3.90
CA PRO A 61 -13.06 0.88 2.76
C PRO A 61 -12.52 0.12 1.55
N ALA A 62 -11.22 0.20 1.28
CA ALA A 62 -10.62 -0.49 0.14
C ALA A 62 -10.83 -2.00 0.23
N ASN A 63 -10.53 -2.57 1.40
CA ASN A 63 -10.69 -4.01 1.61
C ASN A 63 -12.14 -4.44 1.57
N ARG A 64 -13.04 -3.63 2.13
CA ARG A 64 -14.47 -3.95 2.13
C ARG A 64 -15.05 -3.90 0.73
N ILE A 65 -14.69 -2.90 -0.07
CA ILE A 65 -15.12 -2.82 -1.46
C ILE A 65 -14.58 -4.00 -2.25
N GLY A 66 -13.30 -4.31 -2.08
CA GLY A 66 -12.68 -5.42 -2.78
C GLY A 66 -13.32 -6.76 -2.46
N PHE A 67 -13.59 -7.00 -1.19
CA PHE A 67 -14.17 -8.28 -0.77
C PHE A 67 -15.64 -8.37 -1.10
N GLN A 68 -16.42 -7.33 -0.81
CA GLN A 68 -17.88 -7.39 -0.91
C GLN A 68 -18.41 -7.05 -2.30
N GLN A 69 -17.78 -6.12 -3.02
CA GLN A 69 -18.30 -5.64 -4.29
C GLN A 69 -17.52 -6.17 -5.49
N ALA A 70 -16.20 -6.26 -5.38
CA ALA A 70 -15.35 -6.78 -6.46
C ALA A 70 -15.18 -8.30 -6.40
N ASN A 71 -15.69 -8.94 -5.35
CA ASN A 71 -15.62 -10.40 -5.15
C ASN A 71 -14.21 -10.94 -5.12
N LEU A 72 -13.27 -10.16 -4.59
CA LEU A 72 -11.90 -10.59 -4.41
C LEU A 72 -11.78 -11.41 -3.13
N SER A 73 -11.00 -12.48 -3.17
CA SER A 73 -10.72 -13.26 -1.97
C SER A 73 -9.76 -12.51 -1.05
N VAL A 74 -9.71 -12.91 0.22
CA VAL A 74 -8.75 -12.32 1.17
C VAL A 74 -7.32 -12.49 0.67
N GLY A 75 -6.99 -13.67 0.11
CA GLY A 75 -5.67 -13.91 -0.45
C GLY A 75 -5.33 -12.99 -1.61
N GLN A 76 -6.31 -12.76 -2.49
CA GLN A 76 -6.13 -11.85 -3.62
C GLN A 76 -5.91 -10.41 -3.14
N LEU A 77 -6.67 -9.97 -2.13
CA LEU A 77 -6.50 -8.64 -1.54
C LEU A 77 -5.11 -8.49 -0.94
N LYS A 78 -4.64 -9.52 -0.23
CA LYS A 78 -3.32 -9.48 0.41
C LYS A 78 -2.21 -9.38 -0.62
N ILE A 79 -2.24 -10.20 -1.65
CA ILE A 79 -1.21 -10.21 -2.68
C ILE A 79 -1.22 -8.90 -3.47
N MET A 80 -2.42 -8.39 -3.81
CA MET A 80 -2.53 -7.11 -4.49
C MET A 80 -1.96 -5.98 -3.64
N GLN A 81 -2.24 -6.00 -2.34
CA GLN A 81 -1.74 -5.01 -1.42
C GLN A 81 -0.20 -5.05 -1.33
N GLU A 82 0.38 -6.24 -1.30
CA GLU A 82 1.84 -6.39 -1.28
C GLU A 82 2.49 -5.82 -2.54
N LEU A 83 1.90 -6.07 -3.70
CA LEU A 83 2.41 -5.51 -4.95
C LEU A 83 2.34 -3.98 -4.94
N ILE A 84 1.21 -3.43 -4.48
CA ILE A 84 1.03 -1.98 -4.38
C ILE A 84 2.03 -1.41 -3.38
N THR A 85 2.23 -2.08 -2.25
CA THR A 85 3.18 -1.66 -1.23
C THR A 85 4.58 -1.53 -1.82
N LEU A 86 5.03 -2.54 -2.56
CA LEU A 86 6.34 -2.49 -3.18
C LEU A 86 6.41 -1.38 -4.24
N SER A 87 5.35 -1.24 -5.04
CA SER A 87 5.30 -0.22 -6.09
C SER A 87 5.35 1.20 -5.53
N VAL A 88 4.76 1.43 -4.36
CA VAL A 88 4.83 2.73 -3.67
C VAL A 88 6.19 2.90 -3.01
N PHE A 89 6.71 1.83 -2.41
CA PHE A 89 7.96 1.89 -1.65
C PHE A 89 9.16 2.24 -2.52
N VAL A 90 9.25 1.69 -3.73
CA VAL A 90 10.43 1.91 -4.57
C VAL A 90 10.62 3.38 -4.91
N PRO A 91 9.61 4.12 -5.44
CA PRO A 91 9.77 5.56 -5.66
C PRO A 91 10.02 6.33 -4.36
N PHE A 92 9.33 5.95 -3.28
CA PHE A 92 9.50 6.60 -1.98
C PHE A 92 10.94 6.46 -1.49
N SER A 93 11.50 5.26 -1.57
CA SER A 93 12.85 4.99 -1.13
C SER A 93 13.86 5.78 -1.95
N PHE A 94 13.68 5.83 -3.26
CA PHE A 94 14.61 6.53 -4.14
C PHE A 94 14.51 8.05 -3.97
N LEU A 95 13.28 8.60 -3.94
CA LEU A 95 13.08 10.06 -3.96
C LEU A 95 13.14 10.68 -2.57
N TYR A 96 12.53 10.03 -1.57
CA TYR A 96 12.40 10.62 -0.24
C TYR A 96 13.53 10.19 0.68
N LEU A 97 13.79 8.89 0.78
CA LEU A 97 14.87 8.37 1.62
C LEU A 97 16.24 8.47 0.94
N LYS A 98 16.26 8.73 -0.35
CA LYS A 98 17.48 8.87 -1.15
C LYS A 98 18.37 7.63 -1.08
N GLN A 99 17.73 6.46 -1.04
CA GLN A 99 18.44 5.20 -1.11
C GLN A 99 18.68 4.80 -2.56
N PRO A 100 19.82 4.17 -2.87
CA PRO A 100 20.09 3.75 -4.24
C PRO A 100 19.16 2.62 -4.66
N LEU A 101 18.71 2.68 -5.92
CA LEU A 101 17.94 1.58 -6.50
C LEU A 101 18.90 0.44 -6.84
N LYS A 102 18.50 -0.77 -6.47
CA LYS A 102 19.27 -1.97 -6.74
C LYS A 102 18.52 -2.86 -7.71
N LEU A 103 19.28 -3.64 -8.48
CA LEU A 103 18.69 -4.61 -9.40
C LEU A 103 17.80 -5.62 -8.67
N ASP A 104 18.11 -5.88 -7.41
CA ASP A 104 17.29 -6.78 -6.59
C ASP A 104 15.85 -6.30 -6.44
N PHE A 105 15.60 -5.00 -6.47
CA PHE A 105 14.23 -4.47 -6.46
C PHE A 105 13.48 -4.91 -7.71
N LEU A 106 14.15 -4.93 -8.86
CA LEU A 106 13.53 -5.42 -10.10
C LEU A 106 13.16 -6.88 -9.98
N TRP A 107 14.09 -7.71 -9.47
CA TRP A 107 13.81 -9.14 -9.30
C TRP A 107 12.69 -9.37 -8.31
N ALA A 108 12.66 -8.63 -7.20
CA ALA A 108 11.58 -8.72 -6.22
C ALA A 108 10.24 -8.34 -6.85
N GLY A 109 10.22 -7.26 -7.64
CA GLY A 109 9.01 -6.82 -8.33
C GLY A 109 8.50 -7.86 -9.31
N LEU A 110 9.39 -8.51 -10.05
CA LEU A 110 9.00 -9.57 -10.97
C LEU A 110 8.42 -10.76 -10.22
N CYS A 111 8.97 -11.10 -9.06
CA CYS A 111 8.41 -12.17 -8.23
C CYS A 111 7.03 -11.82 -7.72
N MET A 112 6.79 -10.57 -7.35
CA MET A 112 5.48 -10.12 -6.89
C MET A 112 4.46 -10.16 -8.02
N VAL A 113 4.85 -9.79 -9.23
CA VAL A 113 3.97 -9.87 -10.41
C VAL A 113 3.60 -11.34 -10.66
N ALA A 114 4.57 -12.24 -10.55
CA ALA A 114 4.30 -13.68 -10.70
C ALA A 114 3.34 -14.16 -9.61
N ALA A 115 3.50 -13.68 -8.38
CA ALA A 115 2.59 -14.04 -7.29
C ALA A 115 1.16 -13.58 -7.58
N VAL A 116 1.00 -12.37 -8.08
CA VAL A 116 -0.32 -11.85 -8.47
C VAL A 116 -0.93 -12.75 -9.56
N PHE A 117 -0.14 -13.10 -10.57
CA PHE A 117 -0.60 -13.96 -11.65
C PHE A 117 -1.14 -15.29 -11.12
N PHE A 118 -0.38 -15.96 -10.25
CA PHE A 118 -0.80 -17.24 -9.71
C PHE A 118 -2.02 -17.12 -8.81
N MET A 119 -2.11 -16.07 -8.03
CA MET A 119 -3.24 -15.88 -7.11
C MET A 119 -4.54 -15.63 -7.87
N PHE A 120 -4.49 -14.90 -8.98
CA PHE A 120 -5.70 -14.61 -9.76
C PHE A 120 -6.01 -15.72 -10.76
N ARG A 121 -5.01 -16.49 -11.17
CA ARG A 121 -5.22 -17.62 -12.09
C ARG A 121 -6.01 -18.75 -11.44
N SER A 122 -5.80 -18.99 -10.17
CA SER A 122 -6.38 -20.15 -9.47
C SER A 122 -7.82 -19.94 -9.07
N ASN A 123 -8.42 -18.84 -9.44
CA ASN A 123 -9.84 -18.59 -9.21
C ASN A 123 -10.71 -19.18 -10.33
#